data_60e9904862a16a5b876a76b169ee9f6a
#
_entry.id   60e9904862a16a5b876a76b169ee9f6a
#
_cell.length_a   1.000
_cell.length_b   1.000
_cell.length_c   1.000
_cell.angle_alpha   90.00
_cell.angle_beta   90.00
_cell.angle_gamma   90.00
#
_symmetry.space_group_name_H-M   'P 1'
#
loop_
_entity.id
_entity.type
_entity.pdbx_description
1 polymer ?
#
loop_
_entity_poly.entity_id
_entity_poly.type
_entity_poly.pdbx_seq_one_letter_code
_entity_poly.pdbx_strand_id
1 'polypeptide(L)'
;SNLVDQNPLDPTELKRAFHMFNEMSQQLSDSYAFLEGKVEQLSGELATVSAQRMQELAEKERLADRMESLLQMLPAGVLLLDSNGVVVQSNLAADDLLLPASGFSTLVGERWRNLIKQCFKPRRDDGHEISLVDGRRVSLRTAAMVNEGGQLILLTDMTETRALQAQLSQHERLSAMGKMAASLAH
;
A
#
# COMPACT_ATOMS: atom_id res chain seq x y z
N SER A 1 -76.72 18.92 -47.11
CA SER A 1 -76.52 17.57 -46.57
C SER A 1 -75.27 16.96 -47.15
N ASN A 2 -74.16 17.04 -46.39
CA ASN A 2 -72.94 16.36 -46.70
C ASN A 2 -73.03 14.94 -46.23
N LEU A 3 -73.30 14.06 -47.17
CA LEU A 3 -73.03 12.64 -47.00
C LEU A 3 -71.52 12.50 -47.05
N VAL A 4 -70.88 12.34 -45.94
CA VAL A 4 -69.52 11.83 -45.83
C VAL A 4 -69.56 10.46 -46.45
N ASP A 5 -68.95 10.34 -47.60
CA ASP A 5 -68.77 9.09 -48.32
C ASP A 5 -67.82 8.23 -47.46
N GLN A 6 -68.42 7.45 -46.54
CA GLN A 6 -67.73 6.39 -45.84
C GLN A 6 -67.58 5.23 -46.84
N ASN A 7 -66.54 5.34 -47.61
CA ASN A 7 -66.15 4.23 -48.47
C ASN A 7 -65.67 3.11 -47.49
N PRO A 8 -66.44 1.99 -47.39
CA PRO A 8 -66.03 0.91 -46.51
C PRO A 8 -64.69 0.39 -47.08
N LEU A 9 -63.71 0.27 -46.21
CA LEU A 9 -62.41 -0.34 -46.54
C LEU A 9 -62.68 -1.65 -47.32
N ASP A 10 -62.05 -1.76 -48.49
CA ASP A 10 -62.08 -3.00 -49.26
C ASP A 10 -61.63 -4.16 -48.37
N PRO A 11 -62.34 -5.31 -48.36
CA PRO A 11 -61.94 -6.48 -47.59
C PRO A 11 -60.48 -6.90 -47.80
N THR A 12 -59.93 -6.65 -48.98
CA THR A 12 -58.54 -6.93 -49.31
C THR A 12 -57.55 -5.96 -48.60
N GLU A 13 -57.90 -4.68 -48.51
CA GLU A 13 -57.11 -3.67 -47.79
C GLU A 13 -57.17 -3.91 -46.28
N LEU A 14 -58.34 -4.26 -45.77
CA LEU A 14 -58.53 -4.62 -44.39
C LEU A 14 -57.67 -5.84 -44.00
N LYS A 15 -57.63 -6.83 -44.85
CA LYS A 15 -56.84 -8.04 -44.71
C LYS A 15 -55.35 -7.73 -44.70
N ARG A 16 -54.89 -6.84 -45.59
CA ARG A 16 -53.49 -6.36 -45.63
C ARG A 16 -53.12 -5.60 -44.37
N ALA A 17 -53.99 -4.68 -43.90
CA ALA A 17 -53.73 -3.91 -42.73
C ALA A 17 -53.68 -4.84 -41.49
N PHE A 18 -54.51 -5.85 -41.44
CA PHE A 18 -54.49 -6.84 -40.34
C PHE A 18 -53.24 -7.69 -40.36
N HIS A 19 -52.79 -8.07 -41.55
CA HIS A 19 -51.53 -8.82 -41.72
C HIS A 19 -50.31 -8.00 -41.33
N MET A 20 -50.26 -6.74 -41.77
CA MET A 20 -49.20 -5.81 -41.35
C MET A 20 -49.19 -5.60 -39.83
N PHE A 21 -50.34 -5.43 -39.22
CA PHE A 21 -50.48 -5.29 -37.77
C PHE A 21 -49.94 -6.51 -37.03
N ASN A 22 -50.26 -7.70 -37.50
CA ASN A 22 -49.80 -8.94 -36.91
C ASN A 22 -48.27 -9.11 -37.09
N GLU A 23 -47.74 -8.77 -38.24
CA GLU A 23 -46.28 -8.79 -38.45
C GLU A 23 -45.56 -7.81 -37.54
N MET A 24 -46.02 -6.58 -37.46
CA MET A 24 -45.44 -5.58 -36.56
C MET A 24 -45.55 -5.99 -35.09
N SER A 25 -46.67 -6.54 -34.70
CA SER A 25 -46.85 -7.07 -33.35
C SER A 25 -45.90 -8.22 -33.04
N GLN A 26 -45.70 -9.11 -34.00
CA GLN A 26 -44.73 -10.21 -33.82
C GLN A 26 -43.29 -9.72 -33.77
N GLN A 27 -42.91 -8.78 -34.61
CA GLN A 27 -41.58 -8.17 -34.58
C GLN A 27 -41.35 -7.45 -33.25
N LEU A 28 -42.33 -6.72 -32.78
CA LEU A 28 -42.25 -6.04 -31.48
C LEU A 28 -42.09 -7.04 -30.34
N SER A 29 -42.89 -8.10 -30.34
CA SER A 29 -42.79 -9.16 -29.35
C SER A 29 -41.43 -9.85 -29.37
N ASP A 30 -40.91 -10.16 -30.53
CA ASP A 30 -39.59 -10.77 -30.73
C ASP A 30 -38.45 -9.83 -30.23
N SER A 31 -38.60 -8.53 -30.53
CA SER A 31 -37.65 -7.52 -30.08
C SER A 31 -37.65 -7.39 -28.55
N TYR A 32 -38.81 -7.40 -27.94
CA TYR A 32 -38.95 -7.38 -26.49
C TYR A 32 -38.31 -8.61 -25.85
N ALA A 33 -38.58 -9.80 -26.37
CA ALA A 33 -38.01 -11.04 -25.87
C ALA A 33 -36.48 -11.03 -25.99
N PHE A 34 -35.93 -10.52 -27.11
CA PHE A 34 -34.51 -10.37 -27.33
C PHE A 34 -33.88 -9.39 -26.34
N LEU A 35 -34.52 -8.21 -26.13
CA LEU A 35 -34.04 -7.20 -25.19
C LEU A 35 -34.08 -7.72 -23.75
N GLU A 36 -35.15 -8.39 -23.35
CA GLU A 36 -35.22 -9.00 -22.00
C GLU A 36 -34.11 -10.02 -21.80
N GLY A 37 -33.85 -10.88 -22.79
CA GLY A 37 -32.75 -11.83 -22.74
C GLY A 37 -31.39 -11.15 -22.64
N LYS A 38 -31.19 -10.04 -23.37
CA LYS A 38 -29.96 -9.23 -23.26
C LYS A 38 -29.81 -8.56 -21.92
N VAL A 39 -30.89 -8.02 -21.36
CA VAL A 39 -30.87 -7.40 -20.02
C VAL A 39 -30.52 -8.43 -18.96
N GLU A 40 -31.10 -9.62 -19.00
CA GLU A 40 -30.76 -10.71 -18.07
C GLU A 40 -29.31 -11.14 -18.20
N GLN A 41 -28.83 -11.32 -19.44
CA GLN A 41 -27.43 -11.68 -19.69
C GLN A 41 -26.47 -10.64 -19.16
N LEU A 42 -26.70 -9.36 -19.48
CA LEU A 42 -25.86 -8.24 -19.03
C LEU A 42 -25.91 -8.07 -17.50
N SER A 43 -27.09 -8.24 -16.91
CA SER A 43 -27.24 -8.19 -15.45
C SER A 43 -26.46 -9.33 -14.77
N GLY A 44 -26.50 -10.53 -15.33
CA GLY A 44 -25.73 -11.67 -14.86
C GLY A 44 -24.21 -11.45 -14.99
N GLU A 45 -23.75 -10.96 -16.14
CA GLU A 45 -22.34 -10.62 -16.35
C GLU A 45 -21.86 -9.53 -15.40
N LEU A 46 -22.69 -8.48 -15.22
CA LEU A 46 -22.38 -7.39 -14.30
C LEU A 46 -22.29 -7.89 -12.84
N ALA A 47 -23.22 -8.74 -12.42
CA ALA A 47 -23.19 -9.34 -11.09
C ALA A 47 -21.94 -10.18 -10.86
N THR A 48 -21.52 -10.96 -11.87
CA THR A 48 -20.30 -11.78 -11.80
C THR A 48 -19.05 -10.91 -11.70
N VAL A 49 -18.93 -9.88 -12.55
CA VAL A 49 -17.80 -8.95 -12.54
C VAL A 49 -17.76 -8.19 -11.22
N SER A 50 -18.89 -7.73 -10.71
CA SER A 50 -18.98 -7.03 -9.42
C SER A 50 -18.54 -7.93 -8.26
N ALA A 51 -18.98 -9.19 -8.25
CA ALA A 51 -18.57 -10.16 -7.24
C ALA A 51 -17.06 -10.43 -7.28
N GLN A 52 -16.50 -10.58 -8.48
CA GLN A 52 -15.04 -10.76 -8.65
C GLN A 52 -14.26 -9.54 -8.16
N ARG A 53 -14.71 -8.33 -8.48
CA ARG A 53 -14.07 -7.10 -8.01
C ARG A 53 -14.12 -6.97 -6.50
N MET A 54 -15.25 -7.29 -5.88
CA MET A 54 -15.39 -7.30 -4.43
C MET A 54 -14.42 -8.29 -3.79
N GLN A 55 -14.29 -9.47 -4.36
CA GLN A 55 -13.37 -10.49 -3.88
C GLN A 55 -11.90 -10.05 -4.02
N GLU A 56 -11.52 -9.47 -5.16
CA GLU A 56 -10.19 -8.92 -5.38
C GLU A 56 -9.86 -7.79 -4.41
N LEU A 57 -10.82 -6.87 -4.16
CA LEU A 57 -10.64 -5.79 -3.19
C LEU A 57 -10.48 -6.34 -1.77
N ALA A 58 -11.29 -7.33 -1.38
CA ALA A 58 -11.19 -7.97 -0.07
C ALA A 58 -9.83 -8.66 0.11
N GLU A 59 -9.30 -9.32 -0.92
CA GLU A 59 -7.96 -9.91 -0.90
C GLU A 59 -6.87 -8.87 -0.78
N LYS A 60 -6.97 -7.77 -1.54
CA LYS A 60 -6.01 -6.66 -1.45
C LYS A 60 -6.00 -6.04 -0.07
N GLU A 61 -7.17 -5.78 0.52
CA GLU A 61 -7.27 -5.26 1.89
C GLU A 61 -6.66 -6.21 2.90
N ARG A 62 -6.94 -7.50 2.78
CA ARG A 62 -6.35 -8.52 3.67
C ARG A 62 -4.83 -8.57 3.57
N LEU A 63 -4.29 -8.49 2.36
CA LEU A 63 -2.85 -8.44 2.15
C LEU A 63 -2.23 -7.15 2.69
N ALA A 64 -2.89 -6.01 2.49
CA ALA A 64 -2.43 -4.73 3.04
C ALA A 64 -2.42 -4.74 4.57
N ASP A 65 -3.47 -5.25 5.20
CA ASP A 65 -3.55 -5.38 6.66
C ASP A 65 -2.47 -6.32 7.21
N ARG A 66 -2.22 -7.43 6.50
CA ARG A 66 -1.17 -8.37 6.87
C ARG A 66 0.21 -7.73 6.76
N MET A 67 0.47 -7.00 5.67
CA MET A 67 1.73 -6.26 5.48
C MET A 67 1.92 -5.22 6.57
N GLU A 68 0.89 -4.45 6.90
CA GLU A 68 0.94 -3.47 7.98
C GLU A 68 1.24 -4.12 9.32
N SER A 69 0.55 -5.22 9.65
CA SER A 69 0.82 -5.96 10.87
C SER A 69 2.25 -6.47 10.95
N LEU A 70 2.79 -6.99 9.84
CA LEU A 70 4.17 -7.44 9.79
C LEU A 70 5.15 -6.29 10.00
N LEU A 71 4.91 -5.14 9.37
CA LEU A 71 5.75 -3.95 9.55
C LEU A 71 5.75 -3.49 11.01
N GLN A 72 4.59 -3.50 11.66
CA GLN A 72 4.48 -3.08 13.07
C GLN A 72 5.15 -4.06 14.04
N MET A 73 5.30 -5.32 13.65
CA MET A 73 5.98 -6.34 14.47
C MET A 73 7.50 -6.36 14.30
N LEU A 74 8.03 -5.70 13.27
CA LEU A 74 9.47 -5.68 13.03
C LEU A 74 10.20 -4.92 14.14
N PRO A 75 11.31 -5.47 14.66
CA PRO A 75 12.14 -4.76 15.66
C PRO A 75 12.96 -3.62 15.06
N ALA A 76 13.03 -3.54 13.75
CA ALA A 76 13.72 -2.49 13.02
C ALA A 76 12.75 -1.41 12.54
N GLY A 77 13.19 -0.16 12.54
CA GLY A 77 12.42 0.96 12.00
C GLY A 77 12.36 0.90 10.47
N VAL A 78 11.15 1.04 9.92
CA VAL A 78 10.93 1.08 8.48
C VAL A 78 10.22 2.38 8.12
N LEU A 79 10.78 3.10 7.16
CA LEU A 79 10.21 4.30 6.57
C LEU A 79 10.05 4.09 5.07
N LEU A 80 8.88 4.41 4.55
CA LEU A 80 8.62 4.49 3.12
C LEU A 80 8.56 5.95 2.73
N LEU A 81 9.38 6.33 1.76
CA LEU A 81 9.40 7.68 1.19
C LEU A 81 8.82 7.67 -0.22
N ASP A 82 8.12 8.73 -0.57
CA ASP A 82 7.70 8.96 -1.94
C ASP A 82 8.85 9.48 -2.82
N SER A 83 8.57 9.77 -4.08
CA SER A 83 9.56 10.32 -5.03
C SER A 83 10.09 11.71 -4.62
N ASN A 84 9.37 12.42 -3.77
CA ASN A 84 9.78 13.73 -3.24
C ASN A 84 10.55 13.66 -1.92
N GLY A 85 10.77 12.47 -1.40
CA GLY A 85 11.44 12.26 -0.13
C GLY A 85 10.57 12.52 1.09
N VAL A 86 9.26 12.49 0.94
CA VAL A 86 8.28 12.64 2.04
C VAL A 86 7.92 11.27 2.59
N VAL A 87 7.88 11.14 3.90
CA VAL A 87 7.50 9.90 4.57
C VAL A 87 6.01 9.64 4.35
N VAL A 88 5.68 8.52 3.71
CA VAL A 88 4.29 8.10 3.48
C VAL A 88 3.85 7.00 4.44
N GLN A 89 4.79 6.26 5.01
CA GLN A 89 4.51 5.21 5.99
C GLN A 89 5.69 5.03 6.93
N SER A 90 5.40 4.81 8.22
CA SER A 90 6.38 4.44 9.25
C SER A 90 5.81 3.32 10.11
N ASN A 91 6.69 2.52 10.69
CA ASN A 91 6.29 1.53 11.68
C ASN A 91 6.57 2.01 13.11
N LEU A 92 6.12 1.25 14.11
CA LEU A 92 6.29 1.62 15.53
C LEU A 92 7.76 1.76 15.92
N ALA A 93 8.62 0.87 15.43
CA ALA A 93 10.05 0.93 15.73
C ALA A 93 10.70 2.20 15.19
N ALA A 94 10.31 2.66 13.99
CA ALA A 94 10.78 3.94 13.44
C ALA A 94 10.28 5.13 14.26
N ASP A 95 9.03 5.10 14.67
CA ASP A 95 8.46 6.13 15.53
C ASP A 95 9.18 6.20 16.87
N ASP A 96 9.46 5.07 17.50
CA ASP A 96 10.19 4.99 18.77
C ASP A 96 11.62 5.52 18.66
N LEU A 97 12.25 5.34 17.52
CA LEU A 97 13.61 5.83 17.26
C LEU A 97 13.65 7.34 16.99
N LEU A 98 12.76 7.83 16.16
CA LEU A 98 12.88 9.16 15.56
C LEU A 98 11.98 10.22 16.19
N LEU A 99 10.79 9.89 16.69
CA LEU A 99 9.88 10.88 17.27
C LEU A 99 10.46 11.56 18.49
N PRO A 100 11.07 10.84 19.49
CA PRO A 100 11.66 11.51 20.64
C PRO A 100 12.79 12.45 20.27
N ALA A 101 13.57 12.10 19.26
CA ALA A 101 14.70 12.91 18.79
C ALA A 101 14.29 14.09 17.92
N SER A 102 13.17 13.98 17.19
CA SER A 102 12.71 15.00 16.26
C SER A 102 11.85 16.10 16.89
N GLY A 103 11.13 15.78 17.95
CA GLY A 103 10.11 16.66 18.50
C GLY A 103 8.83 16.77 17.67
N PHE A 104 8.71 16.01 16.59
CA PHE A 104 7.48 15.94 15.78
C PHE A 104 6.45 15.02 16.43
N SER A 105 5.18 15.27 16.15
CA SER A 105 4.09 14.40 16.61
C SER A 105 3.89 13.16 15.75
N THR A 106 4.28 13.24 14.47
CA THR A 106 4.19 12.14 13.50
C THR A 106 5.34 12.25 12.50
N LEU A 107 5.83 11.11 12.03
CA LEU A 107 6.84 11.06 10.97
C LEU A 107 6.21 11.15 9.58
N VAL A 108 4.99 10.65 9.42
CA VAL A 108 4.27 10.68 8.14
C VAL A 108 3.97 12.13 7.75
N GLY A 109 4.29 12.48 6.51
CA GLY A 109 4.15 13.83 5.99
C GLY A 109 5.41 14.69 6.14
N GLU A 110 6.40 14.26 6.93
CA GLU A 110 7.67 14.97 7.07
C GLU A 110 8.66 14.59 5.98
N ARG A 111 9.50 15.53 5.58
CA ARG A 111 10.58 15.25 4.63
C ARG A 111 11.74 14.55 5.32
N TRP A 112 12.27 13.53 4.69
CA TRP A 112 13.44 12.80 5.20
C TRP A 112 14.63 13.74 5.49
N ARG A 113 14.83 14.73 4.64
CA ARG A 113 15.86 15.75 4.85
C ARG A 113 15.71 16.49 6.18
N ASN A 114 14.47 16.83 6.55
CA ASN A 114 14.19 17.50 7.81
C ASN A 114 14.38 16.55 9.01
N LEU A 115 13.99 15.30 8.86
CA LEU A 115 14.23 14.27 9.88
C LEU A 115 15.72 14.05 10.13
N ILE A 116 16.52 14.01 9.09
CA ILE A 116 18.00 13.90 9.22
C ILE A 116 18.54 15.07 10.03
N LYS A 117 18.13 16.29 9.72
CA LYS A 117 18.60 17.48 10.43
C LYS A 117 18.19 17.51 11.90
N GLN A 118 16.99 17.05 12.20
CA GLN A 118 16.43 17.11 13.57
C GLN A 118 16.87 15.95 14.43
N CYS A 119 16.96 14.74 13.88
CA CYS A 119 17.18 13.52 14.63
C CYS A 119 18.64 13.10 14.74
N PHE A 120 19.44 13.33 13.68
CA PHE A 120 20.79 12.83 13.61
C PHE A 120 21.81 13.88 14.01
N LYS A 121 22.79 13.44 14.80
CA LYS A 121 23.96 14.19 15.17
C LYS A 121 25.18 13.30 15.00
N PRO A 122 25.77 13.24 13.77
CA PRO A 122 26.91 12.38 13.50
C PRO A 122 28.10 12.69 14.40
N ARG A 123 28.79 11.63 14.86
CA ARG A 123 30.00 11.71 15.67
C ARG A 123 31.17 11.11 14.91
N ARG A 124 32.37 11.47 15.28
CA ARG A 124 33.61 10.99 14.62
C ARG A 124 33.83 9.49 14.75
N ASP A 125 33.31 8.88 15.82
CA ASP A 125 33.42 7.45 16.12
C ASP A 125 32.26 6.61 15.62
N ASP A 126 31.36 7.16 14.81
CA ASP A 126 30.16 6.46 14.35
C ASP A 126 30.44 5.30 13.38
N GLY A 127 31.51 5.38 12.59
CA GLY A 127 31.83 4.34 11.61
C GLY A 127 30.74 4.18 10.54
N HIS A 128 30.15 2.98 10.46
CA HIS A 128 29.04 2.67 9.54
C HIS A 128 27.64 3.00 10.12
N GLU A 129 27.59 3.46 11.35
CA GLU A 129 26.38 3.83 12.06
C GLU A 129 26.32 5.33 12.22
N ILE A 130 25.14 5.84 12.56
CA ILE A 130 24.94 7.27 12.80
C ILE A 130 24.35 7.46 14.18
N SER A 131 24.88 8.44 14.93
CA SER A 131 24.32 8.79 16.23
C SER A 131 23.11 9.69 16.08
N LEU A 132 22.08 9.41 16.89
CA LEU A 132 20.96 10.31 17.10
C LEU A 132 21.34 11.42 18.11
N VAL A 133 20.54 12.49 18.13
CA VAL A 133 20.75 13.61 19.06
C VAL A 133 20.66 13.20 20.53
N ASP A 134 19.94 12.12 20.84
CA ASP A 134 19.81 11.56 22.19
C ASP A 134 20.92 10.56 22.57
N GLY A 135 21.89 10.33 21.68
CA GLY A 135 23.03 9.45 21.91
C GLY A 135 22.83 8.00 21.46
N ARG A 136 21.66 7.61 21.03
CA ARG A 136 21.45 6.28 20.46
C ARG A 136 22.13 6.15 19.12
N ARG A 137 22.60 4.95 18.81
CA ARG A 137 23.27 4.66 17.53
C ARG A 137 22.39 3.82 16.64
N VAL A 138 22.32 4.18 15.37
CA VAL A 138 21.42 3.59 14.39
C VAL A 138 22.20 3.17 13.16
N SER A 139 21.98 1.96 12.70
CA SER A 139 22.38 1.49 11.37
C SER A 139 21.30 1.89 10.38
N LEU A 140 21.70 2.48 9.25
CA LEU A 140 20.79 2.98 8.25
C LEU A 140 21.06 2.28 6.91
N ARG A 141 20.01 1.71 6.32
CA ARG A 141 20.05 1.14 4.97
C ARG A 141 18.94 1.74 4.13
N THR A 142 19.25 2.01 2.88
CA THR A 142 18.29 2.53 1.91
C THR A 142 18.20 1.61 0.71
N ALA A 143 16.98 1.43 0.21
CA ALA A 143 16.71 0.71 -1.02
C ALA A 143 15.73 1.52 -1.88
N ALA A 144 16.00 1.58 -3.19
CA ALA A 144 15.08 2.22 -4.11
C ALA A 144 13.90 1.30 -4.41
N MET A 145 12.68 1.85 -4.42
CA MET A 145 11.49 1.14 -4.86
C MET A 145 11.32 1.33 -6.37
N VAL A 146 11.57 0.28 -7.13
CA VAL A 146 11.68 0.32 -8.60
C VAL A 146 10.36 0.73 -9.28
N ASN A 147 9.21 0.34 -8.71
CA ASN A 147 7.90 0.55 -9.34
C ASN A 147 7.19 1.83 -8.91
N GLU A 148 7.55 2.42 -7.79
CA GLU A 148 6.84 3.56 -7.18
C GLU A 148 7.69 4.84 -7.12
N GLY A 149 8.95 4.79 -7.54
CA GLY A 149 9.86 5.95 -7.56
C GLY A 149 10.26 6.47 -6.18
N GLY A 150 9.94 5.74 -5.11
CA GLY A 150 10.28 6.09 -3.75
C GLY A 150 11.47 5.33 -3.20
N GLN A 151 11.73 5.50 -1.92
CA GLN A 151 12.80 4.83 -1.19
C GLN A 151 12.26 4.13 0.07
N LEU A 152 12.85 2.99 0.37
CA LEU A 152 12.67 2.30 1.64
C LEU A 152 13.89 2.59 2.52
N ILE A 153 13.64 3.02 3.76
CA ILE A 153 14.69 3.26 4.74
C ILE A 153 14.52 2.29 5.90
N LEU A 154 15.58 1.56 6.20
CA LEU A 154 15.64 0.63 7.32
C LEU A 154 16.55 1.19 8.39
N LEU A 155 16.04 1.33 9.61
CA LEU A 155 16.75 1.85 10.78
C LEU A 155 16.85 0.75 11.82
N THR A 156 18.06 0.41 12.25
CA THR A 156 18.27 -0.56 13.31
C THR A 156 18.97 0.10 14.47
N ASP A 157 18.39 0.01 15.67
CA ASP A 157 19.00 0.50 16.90
C ASP A 157 20.18 -0.41 17.27
N MET A 158 21.36 0.14 17.23
CA MET A 158 22.61 -0.58 17.50
C MET A 158 23.20 -0.23 18.89
N THR A 159 22.47 0.53 19.70
CA THR A 159 22.98 1.06 20.98
C THR A 159 23.37 -0.07 21.93
N GLU A 160 22.51 -1.05 22.13
CA GLU A 160 22.78 -2.19 23.00
C GLU A 160 23.91 -3.08 22.43
N THR A 161 23.85 -3.37 21.14
CA THR A 161 24.88 -4.16 20.45
C THR A 161 26.26 -3.53 20.59
N ARG A 162 26.34 -2.21 20.44
CA ARG A 162 27.59 -1.47 20.62
C ARG A 162 28.09 -1.49 22.05
N ALA A 163 27.19 -1.35 23.02
CA ALA A 163 27.53 -1.44 24.44
C ALA A 163 28.12 -2.81 24.79
N LEU A 164 27.49 -3.88 24.29
CA LEU A 164 27.97 -5.27 24.49
C LEU A 164 29.32 -5.49 23.82
N GLN A 165 29.52 -5.00 22.59
CA GLN A 165 30.81 -5.09 21.90
C GLN A 165 31.89 -4.34 22.65
N ALA A 166 31.61 -3.17 23.19
CA ALA A 166 32.56 -2.40 24.00
C ALA A 166 32.97 -3.14 25.26
N GLN A 167 31.97 -3.75 25.96
CA GLN A 167 32.24 -4.58 27.15
C GLN A 167 33.11 -5.79 26.81
N LEU A 168 32.82 -6.49 25.71
CA LEU A 168 33.58 -7.63 25.29
C LEU A 168 35.01 -7.25 24.92
N SER A 169 35.21 -6.17 24.20
CA SER A 169 36.53 -5.65 23.83
C SER A 169 37.35 -5.27 25.08
N GLN A 170 36.70 -4.62 26.06
CA GLN A 170 37.36 -4.27 27.33
C GLN A 170 37.78 -5.54 28.08
N HIS A 171 36.90 -6.52 28.15
CA HIS A 171 37.20 -7.82 28.81
C HIS A 171 38.37 -8.52 28.13
N GLU A 172 38.42 -8.57 26.82
CA GLU A 172 39.51 -9.15 26.06
C GLU A 172 40.84 -8.42 26.34
N ARG A 173 40.84 -7.09 26.39
CA ARG A 173 42.03 -6.30 26.77
C ARG A 173 42.52 -6.63 28.14
N LEU A 174 41.65 -6.65 29.15
CA LEU A 174 41.99 -6.96 30.51
C LEU A 174 42.55 -8.38 30.64
N SER A 175 41.95 -9.33 29.93
CA SER A 175 42.40 -10.72 29.88
C SER A 175 43.83 -10.81 29.29
N ALA A 176 44.06 -10.11 28.19
CA ALA A 176 45.37 -10.07 27.54
C ALA A 176 46.45 -9.41 28.42
N MET A 177 46.07 -8.32 29.09
CA MET A 177 46.99 -7.65 30.03
C MET A 177 47.29 -8.53 31.25
N GLY A 178 46.29 -9.24 31.77
CA GLY A 178 46.48 -10.20 32.87
C GLY A 178 47.43 -11.33 32.48
N LYS A 179 47.30 -11.88 31.28
CA LYS A 179 48.23 -12.90 30.74
C LYS A 179 49.62 -12.37 30.56
N MET A 180 49.80 -11.15 30.05
CA MET A 180 51.12 -10.53 29.92
C MET A 180 51.76 -10.30 31.29
N ALA A 181 51.01 -9.78 32.26
CA ALA A 181 51.51 -9.57 33.64
C ALA A 181 51.93 -10.88 34.27
N ALA A 182 51.14 -11.96 34.12
CA ALA A 182 51.50 -13.30 34.63
C ALA A 182 52.75 -13.85 33.95
N SER A 183 52.93 -13.61 32.66
CA SER A 183 54.11 -14.03 31.93
C SER A 183 55.39 -13.28 32.35
N LEU A 184 55.27 -11.99 32.65
CA LEU A 184 56.41 -11.18 33.14
C LEU A 184 56.80 -11.47 34.59
N ALA A 185 55.89 -11.99 35.39
CA ALA A 185 56.13 -12.36 36.81
C ALA A 185 56.89 -13.69 36.98
N HIS A 186 56.97 -14.45 35.92
CA HIS A 186 57.79 -15.65 35.86
C HIS A 186 59.15 -15.33 35.18
#